data_5d73001adfc80ea3877f38439b22311a
#
_entry.id   5d73001adfc80ea3877f38439b22311a
#
_cell.length_a   1.000
_cell.length_b   1.000
_cell.length_c   1.000
_cell.angle_alpha   90.00
_cell.angle_beta   90.00
_cell.angle_gamma   90.00
#
_symmetry.space_group_name_H-M   'P 1'
#
loop_
_entity.id
_entity.type
_entity.pdbx_description
1 polymer ?
#
loop_
_entity_poly.entity_id
_entity_poly.type
_entity_poly.pdbx_seq_one_letter_code
_entity_poly.pdbx_strand_id
1 'polypeptide(L)'
;LILLTLIFKCMKQVNLRIYRTILPLLLGLFLSVGAYAQNITVKGNVKDATGEPVIGANVLEKGTTNGVITDLDGNFQLQTSAGATLVVSFVGYLPAEVKAASVLNVVLKEDAQLLDDVVVIGYATGSQRTISGAVQKVGREEMNAGVVVNPLSAIKGKVAGVNIQKTGGDPTAAPAIRVRGTTSLTGGNDPLVIIDGVFGDLNMLNAISPADIENFTVLKDASETAQYGSRGASGVIVVTTIKGKNGVKSLSYDGSFGIETVYKNLEMLDANQYRAAAQNLGIDILDKGYNTNFIKEMQQTGYTQNHRLSFSNGNDDSNYRASIGVIDQKGIIKNNTMRNYTAKIDAMQNMFHNKLKLEFGMFGSLKENRYVNDYQKTLNSATL
;
A
#
# COMPACT_ATOMS: atom_id res chain seq x y z
N LEU A 1 -33.06 26.75 26.80
CA LEU A 1 -34.47 26.67 26.41
C LEU A 1 -34.93 27.94 25.68
N ILE A 2 -34.52 29.13 26.13
CA ILE A 2 -34.88 30.44 25.53
C ILE A 2 -34.33 30.62 24.13
N LEU A 3 -33.10 30.12 23.82
CA LEU A 3 -32.49 30.22 22.51
C LEU A 3 -33.19 29.34 21.45
N LEU A 4 -33.68 28.17 21.85
CA LEU A 4 -34.42 27.26 20.97
C LEU A 4 -35.80 27.82 20.60
N THR A 5 -36.44 28.52 21.54
CA THR A 5 -37.76 29.17 21.31
C THR A 5 -37.64 30.39 20.39
N LEU A 6 -36.52 31.10 20.43
CA LEU A 6 -36.24 32.23 19.52
C LEU A 6 -35.97 31.74 18.08
N ILE A 7 -35.25 30.64 17.93
CA ILE A 7 -34.97 30.03 16.59
C ILE A 7 -36.25 29.52 15.95
N PHE A 8 -37.13 28.87 16.73
CA PHE A 8 -38.44 28.40 16.25
C PHE A 8 -39.43 29.55 15.91
N LYS A 9 -39.33 30.68 16.62
CA LYS A 9 -40.15 31.87 16.32
C LYS A 9 -39.69 32.62 15.09
N CYS A 10 -38.38 32.61 14.80
CA CYS A 10 -37.79 33.19 13.57
C CYS A 10 -38.10 32.37 12.32
N MET A 11 -38.18 31.03 12.44
CA MET A 11 -38.57 30.13 11.35
C MET A 11 -40.04 30.22 10.94
N LYS A 12 -40.92 30.74 11.81
CA LYS A 12 -42.40 30.83 11.54
C LYS A 12 -42.80 32.08 10.76
N GLN A 13 -41.88 33.05 10.53
CA GLN A 13 -42.12 34.27 9.75
C GLN A 13 -41.42 34.32 8.39
N VAL A 14 -40.88 33.20 7.91
CA VAL A 14 -40.41 33.15 6.52
C VAL A 14 -41.65 33.08 5.64
N ASN A 15 -41.91 34.20 4.97
CA ASN A 15 -43.08 34.46 4.14
C ASN A 15 -43.32 33.34 3.09
N LEU A 16 -44.43 32.60 3.26
CA LEU A 16 -44.86 31.57 2.30
C LEU A 16 -44.93 32.09 0.83
N ARG A 17 -44.95 33.41 0.66
CA ARG A 17 -44.91 34.05 -0.69
C ARG A 17 -43.54 33.89 -1.37
N ILE A 18 -42.44 33.87 -0.60
CA ILE A 18 -41.07 33.70 -1.14
C ILE A 18 -40.89 32.25 -1.67
N TYR A 19 -41.41 31.26 -0.96
CA TYR A 19 -41.39 29.87 -1.42
C TYR A 19 -42.23 29.64 -2.66
N ARG A 20 -43.37 30.37 -2.79
CA ARG A 20 -44.27 30.23 -3.93
C ARG A 20 -43.68 30.82 -5.22
N THR A 21 -42.73 31.75 -5.15
CA THR A 21 -42.06 32.36 -6.29
C THR A 21 -40.67 31.75 -6.56
N ILE A 22 -39.91 31.42 -5.54
CA ILE A 22 -38.55 30.91 -5.72
C ILE A 22 -38.52 29.42 -6.08
N LEU A 23 -39.44 28.61 -5.54
CA LEU A 23 -39.49 27.18 -5.82
C LEU A 23 -39.78 26.86 -7.31
N PRO A 24 -40.77 27.51 -7.98
CA PRO A 24 -40.98 27.28 -9.40
C PRO A 24 -39.87 27.88 -10.26
N LEU A 25 -39.20 28.95 -9.83
CA LEU A 25 -38.05 29.53 -10.53
C LEU A 25 -36.82 28.63 -10.46
N LEU A 26 -36.55 28.02 -9.28
CA LEU A 26 -35.51 27.01 -9.12
C LEU A 26 -35.85 25.72 -9.86
N LEU A 27 -37.13 25.29 -9.88
CA LEU A 27 -37.56 24.12 -10.63
C LEU A 27 -37.47 24.37 -12.14
N GLY A 28 -37.79 25.58 -12.60
CA GLY A 28 -37.59 26.00 -13.99
C GLY A 28 -36.14 26.06 -14.42
N LEU A 29 -35.25 26.51 -13.52
CA LEU A 29 -33.81 26.51 -13.75
C LEU A 29 -33.24 25.09 -13.80
N PHE A 30 -33.72 24.17 -12.95
CA PHE A 30 -33.32 22.75 -12.98
C PHE A 30 -33.82 22.00 -14.24
N LEU A 31 -34.99 22.36 -14.75
CA LEU A 31 -35.54 21.78 -15.98
C LEU A 31 -34.88 22.32 -17.25
N SER A 32 -34.26 23.51 -17.21
CA SER A 32 -33.55 24.09 -18.36
C SER A 32 -32.15 23.53 -18.58
N VAL A 33 -31.54 22.84 -17.57
CA VAL A 33 -30.23 22.21 -17.71
C VAL A 33 -30.30 20.82 -18.38
N GLY A 34 -31.48 20.27 -18.57
CA GLY A 34 -31.72 18.93 -19.16
C GLY A 34 -31.76 18.87 -20.69
N ALA A 35 -31.32 19.89 -21.42
CA ALA A 35 -31.44 19.90 -22.87
C ALA A 35 -30.07 19.90 -23.58
N TYR A 36 -29.97 18.95 -24.53
CA TYR A 36 -28.99 18.84 -25.62
C TYR A 36 -27.66 18.07 -25.32
N ALA A 37 -27.76 16.82 -24.89
CA ALA A 37 -26.79 15.86 -25.34
C ALA A 37 -27.19 15.36 -26.74
N GLN A 38 -26.77 16.03 -27.80
CA GLN A 38 -26.87 15.47 -29.15
C GLN A 38 -25.88 14.29 -29.19
N ASN A 39 -26.43 13.06 -29.26
CA ASN A 39 -25.64 11.87 -29.47
C ASN A 39 -25.09 11.89 -30.91
N ILE A 40 -23.79 11.73 -31.01
CA ILE A 40 -23.10 11.54 -32.30
C ILE A 40 -22.62 10.11 -32.41
N THR A 41 -22.61 9.58 -33.61
CA THR A 41 -21.94 8.31 -33.88
C THR A 41 -20.51 8.61 -34.33
N VAL A 42 -19.57 8.26 -33.49
CA VAL A 42 -18.12 8.34 -33.77
C VAL A 42 -17.71 7.06 -34.46
N LYS A 43 -17.12 7.18 -35.65
CA LYS A 43 -16.44 6.08 -36.34
C LYS A 43 -14.96 6.39 -36.33
N GLY A 44 -14.13 5.40 -36.05
CA GLY A 44 -12.68 5.63 -36.02
C GLY A 44 -11.88 4.40 -36.28
N ASN A 45 -10.57 4.62 -36.43
CA ASN A 45 -9.58 3.58 -36.57
C ASN A 45 -8.44 3.83 -35.57
N VAL A 46 -8.01 2.78 -34.91
CA VAL A 46 -6.88 2.81 -33.95
C VAL A 46 -5.71 2.08 -34.54
N LYS A 47 -4.57 2.76 -34.64
CA LYS A 47 -3.29 2.24 -35.15
C LYS A 47 -2.19 2.44 -34.15
N ASP A 48 -1.13 1.69 -34.27
CA ASP A 48 0.11 1.94 -33.57
C ASP A 48 1.01 2.97 -34.30
N ALA A 49 2.18 3.23 -33.74
CA ALA A 49 3.16 4.16 -34.30
C ALA A 49 3.77 3.66 -35.64
N THR A 50 3.67 2.35 -35.94
CA THR A 50 4.16 1.73 -37.19
C THR A 50 3.08 1.76 -38.28
N GLY A 51 1.84 2.11 -37.92
CA GLY A 51 0.69 2.16 -38.82
C GLY A 51 -0.12 0.87 -38.88
N GLU A 52 0.22 -0.15 -38.05
CA GLU A 52 -0.53 -1.38 -37.95
C GLU A 52 -1.82 -1.20 -37.11
N PRO A 53 -2.93 -1.89 -37.46
CA PRO A 53 -4.17 -1.79 -36.72
C PRO A 53 -4.07 -2.42 -35.33
N VAL A 54 -4.53 -1.71 -34.29
CA VAL A 54 -4.58 -2.25 -32.92
C VAL A 54 -5.90 -2.95 -32.70
N ILE A 55 -5.88 -4.28 -32.70
CA ILE A 55 -7.05 -5.16 -32.53
C ILE A 55 -7.43 -5.27 -31.06
N GLY A 56 -8.70 -5.11 -30.69
CA GLY A 56 -9.18 -5.28 -29.33
C GLY A 56 -8.85 -4.11 -28.40
N ALA A 57 -8.46 -2.94 -28.95
CA ALA A 57 -8.29 -1.74 -28.15
C ALA A 57 -9.63 -1.28 -27.56
N ASN A 58 -9.63 -0.89 -26.30
CA ASN A 58 -10.81 -0.42 -25.59
C ASN A 58 -10.98 1.08 -25.82
N VAL A 59 -12.14 1.48 -26.36
CA VAL A 59 -12.55 2.88 -26.59
C VAL A 59 -13.68 3.20 -25.65
N LEU A 60 -13.44 3.99 -24.63
CA LEU A 60 -14.38 4.30 -23.54
C LEU A 60 -14.67 5.80 -23.49
N GLU A 61 -15.92 6.19 -23.28
CA GLU A 61 -16.29 7.57 -22.95
C GLU A 61 -15.89 7.88 -21.49
N LYS A 62 -15.02 8.89 -21.32
CA LYS A 62 -14.44 9.25 -20.02
C LYS A 62 -15.50 9.53 -18.97
N GLY A 63 -15.42 8.80 -17.84
CA GLY A 63 -16.36 8.96 -16.73
C GLY A 63 -17.68 8.19 -16.86
N THR A 64 -17.82 7.34 -17.88
CA THR A 64 -18.99 6.49 -18.10
C THR A 64 -18.57 5.02 -18.32
N THR A 65 -19.56 4.13 -18.42
CA THR A 65 -19.37 2.73 -18.84
C THR A 65 -19.65 2.51 -20.32
N ASN A 66 -19.87 3.59 -21.08
CA ASN A 66 -20.17 3.52 -22.50
C ASN A 66 -18.86 3.33 -23.29
N GLY A 67 -18.69 2.19 -23.93
CA GLY A 67 -17.47 1.87 -24.66
C GLY A 67 -17.62 0.72 -25.63
N VAL A 68 -16.62 0.55 -26.50
CA VAL A 68 -16.53 -0.49 -27.53
C VAL A 68 -15.09 -0.92 -27.69
N ILE A 69 -14.87 -2.11 -28.22
CA ILE A 69 -13.54 -2.63 -28.62
C ILE A 69 -13.36 -2.52 -30.13
N THR A 70 -12.11 -2.33 -30.57
CA THR A 70 -11.76 -2.30 -32.01
C THR A 70 -11.82 -3.68 -32.63
N ASP A 71 -12.21 -3.74 -33.89
CA ASP A 71 -12.24 -4.96 -34.73
C ASP A 71 -10.85 -5.39 -35.25
N LEU A 72 -10.81 -6.40 -36.16
CA LEU A 72 -9.58 -6.94 -36.72
C LEU A 72 -8.79 -5.94 -37.58
N ASP A 73 -9.46 -4.91 -38.07
CA ASP A 73 -8.85 -3.84 -38.86
C ASP A 73 -8.59 -2.57 -38.04
N GLY A 74 -8.77 -2.67 -36.70
CA GLY A 74 -8.61 -1.56 -35.76
C GLY A 74 -9.77 -0.55 -35.78
N ASN A 75 -10.90 -0.83 -36.45
CA ASN A 75 -12.02 0.09 -36.54
C ASN A 75 -12.95 -0.02 -35.35
N PHE A 76 -13.60 1.06 -34.98
CA PHE A 76 -14.63 1.10 -33.95
C PHE A 76 -15.79 2.03 -34.35
N GLN A 77 -16.94 1.79 -33.77
CA GLN A 77 -18.08 2.67 -33.85
C GLN A 77 -18.75 2.80 -32.48
N LEU A 78 -18.83 4.02 -31.98
CA LEU A 78 -19.38 4.33 -30.65
C LEU A 78 -20.38 5.47 -30.74
N GLN A 79 -21.53 5.32 -30.09
CA GLN A 79 -22.47 6.43 -29.89
C GLN A 79 -22.12 7.14 -28.59
N THR A 80 -21.87 8.43 -28.64
CA THR A 80 -21.43 9.23 -27.48
C THR A 80 -21.98 10.65 -27.58
N SER A 81 -21.91 11.41 -26.51
CA SER A 81 -22.35 12.81 -26.49
C SER A 81 -21.41 13.69 -27.32
N ALA A 82 -21.96 14.67 -28.03
CA ALA A 82 -21.13 15.61 -28.78
C ALA A 82 -20.16 16.36 -27.88
N GLY A 83 -18.85 16.29 -28.21
CA GLY A 83 -17.79 16.91 -27.42
C GLY A 83 -17.30 16.09 -26.21
N ALA A 84 -17.80 14.87 -26.02
CA ALA A 84 -17.27 13.94 -25.02
C ALA A 84 -15.77 13.64 -25.25
N THR A 85 -15.04 13.28 -24.21
CA THR A 85 -13.66 12.82 -24.30
C THR A 85 -13.67 11.29 -24.33
N LEU A 86 -13.08 10.70 -25.36
CA LEU A 86 -12.87 9.26 -25.46
C LEU A 86 -11.47 8.91 -24.95
N VAL A 87 -11.37 7.85 -24.18
CA VAL A 87 -10.11 7.25 -23.74
C VAL A 87 -9.91 5.96 -24.52
N VAL A 88 -8.86 5.92 -25.32
CA VAL A 88 -8.48 4.73 -26.08
C VAL A 88 -7.30 4.07 -25.38
N SER A 89 -7.43 2.81 -25.01
CA SER A 89 -6.42 2.07 -24.25
C SER A 89 -6.27 0.65 -24.77
N PHE A 90 -5.04 0.16 -24.77
CA PHE A 90 -4.70 -1.23 -25.08
C PHE A 90 -3.48 -1.66 -24.28
N VAL A 91 -3.36 -2.95 -24.00
CA VAL A 91 -2.24 -3.50 -23.25
C VAL A 91 -0.92 -3.29 -24.01
N GLY A 92 0.04 -2.65 -23.39
CA GLY A 92 1.33 -2.32 -24.02
C GLY A 92 1.39 -0.94 -24.66
N TYR A 93 0.34 -0.13 -24.57
CA TYR A 93 0.28 1.22 -25.13
C TYR A 93 -0.13 2.26 -24.09
N LEU A 94 0.35 3.47 -24.25
CA LEU A 94 -0.07 4.63 -23.47
C LEU A 94 -1.53 4.99 -23.82
N PRO A 95 -2.41 5.18 -22.84
CA PRO A 95 -3.79 5.61 -23.08
C PRO A 95 -3.81 6.96 -23.80
N ALA A 96 -4.59 7.07 -24.87
CA ALA A 96 -4.80 8.31 -25.62
C ALA A 96 -6.16 8.91 -25.30
N GLU A 97 -6.21 10.20 -24.92
CA GLU A 97 -7.45 10.95 -24.73
C GLU A 97 -7.72 11.81 -25.97
N VAL A 98 -8.89 11.61 -26.60
CA VAL A 98 -9.31 12.32 -27.82
C VAL A 98 -10.72 12.84 -27.67
N LYS A 99 -11.02 14.01 -28.23
CA LYS A 99 -12.40 14.54 -28.27
C LYS A 99 -13.20 13.81 -29.32
N ALA A 100 -14.45 13.47 -29.00
CA ALA A 100 -15.39 12.83 -29.91
C ALA A 100 -15.65 13.70 -31.13
N ALA A 101 -15.36 13.13 -32.30
CA ALA A 101 -15.66 13.68 -33.63
C ALA A 101 -16.27 12.58 -34.50
N SER A 102 -16.98 12.93 -35.56
CA SER A 102 -17.66 11.96 -36.43
C SER A 102 -16.71 10.94 -37.07
N VAL A 103 -15.46 11.32 -37.31
CA VAL A 103 -14.39 10.42 -37.78
C VAL A 103 -13.14 10.67 -36.92
N LEU A 104 -12.55 9.60 -36.36
CA LEU A 104 -11.37 9.66 -35.52
C LEU A 104 -10.32 8.67 -35.99
N ASN A 105 -9.09 9.16 -36.17
CA ASN A 105 -7.93 8.32 -36.32
C ASN A 105 -7.03 8.49 -35.08
N VAL A 106 -6.86 7.42 -34.33
CA VAL A 106 -6.08 7.44 -33.09
C VAL A 106 -4.82 6.63 -33.29
N VAL A 107 -3.67 7.25 -32.99
CA VAL A 107 -2.39 6.56 -32.99
C VAL A 107 -1.97 6.35 -31.55
N LEU A 108 -1.89 5.09 -31.13
CA LEU A 108 -1.38 4.72 -29.82
C LEU A 108 0.15 4.65 -29.86
N LYS A 109 0.77 5.21 -28.85
CA LYS A 109 2.22 5.09 -28.65
C LYS A 109 2.48 3.90 -27.74
N GLU A 110 3.43 3.08 -28.11
CA GLU A 110 3.87 1.98 -27.25
C GLU A 110 4.29 2.51 -25.87
N ASP A 111 3.81 1.87 -24.83
CA ASP A 111 4.28 2.14 -23.48
C ASP A 111 5.54 1.31 -23.25
N ALA A 112 6.69 1.88 -23.59
CA ALA A 112 8.00 1.25 -23.36
C ALA A 112 8.26 0.88 -21.89
N GLN A 113 7.42 1.37 -20.95
CA GLN A 113 7.49 1.01 -19.53
C GLN A 113 6.72 -0.28 -19.19
N LEU A 114 5.80 -0.73 -20.04
CA LEU A 114 5.03 -1.97 -19.84
C LEU A 114 5.71 -3.22 -20.44
N LEU A 115 6.78 -3.07 -21.22
CA LEU A 115 7.35 -4.18 -21.99
C LEU A 115 8.32 -5.06 -21.23
N ASP A 116 8.76 -4.69 -20.02
CA ASP A 116 9.56 -5.59 -19.20
C ASP A 116 9.30 -5.33 -17.71
N ASP A 117 8.79 -6.34 -17.04
CA ASP A 117 8.94 -6.48 -15.60
C ASP A 117 10.46 -6.56 -15.31
N VAL A 118 11.08 -5.39 -15.22
CA VAL A 118 12.51 -5.28 -14.94
C VAL A 118 12.73 -5.73 -13.52
N VAL A 119 13.35 -6.87 -13.38
CA VAL A 119 13.80 -7.36 -12.07
C VAL A 119 15.25 -6.90 -11.90
N VAL A 120 15.48 -6.09 -10.88
CA VAL A 120 16.82 -5.67 -10.49
C VAL A 120 17.50 -6.86 -9.82
N ILE A 121 18.53 -7.41 -10.46
CA ILE A 121 19.36 -8.49 -9.93
C ILE A 121 20.76 -7.93 -9.73
N GLY A 122 21.09 -7.54 -8.50
CA GLY A 122 22.42 -7.03 -8.17
C GLY A 122 22.80 -5.79 -8.97
N TYR A 123 23.87 -5.91 -9.76
CA TYR A 123 24.37 -4.84 -10.63
C TYR A 123 23.76 -4.85 -12.04
N ALA A 124 22.87 -5.80 -12.34
CA ALA A 124 22.24 -5.95 -13.64
C ALA A 124 20.72 -5.85 -13.53
N THR A 125 20.09 -5.30 -14.55
CA THR A 125 18.66 -5.34 -14.78
C THR A 125 18.39 -6.43 -15.82
N GLY A 126 17.52 -7.38 -15.50
CA GLY A 126 17.10 -8.45 -16.39
C GLY A 126 15.59 -8.51 -16.50
N SER A 127 15.08 -8.97 -17.65
CA SER A 127 13.66 -9.27 -17.79
C SER A 127 13.33 -10.56 -17.03
N GLN A 128 12.17 -10.64 -16.40
CA GLN A 128 11.71 -11.82 -15.67
C GLN A 128 11.72 -13.10 -16.56
N ARG A 129 11.61 -12.95 -17.88
CA ARG A 129 11.65 -14.06 -18.85
C ARG A 129 13.06 -14.61 -19.08
N THR A 130 14.10 -13.81 -18.83
CA THR A 130 15.52 -14.20 -19.06
C THR A 130 16.17 -14.78 -17.81
N ILE A 131 15.49 -14.72 -16.65
CA ILE A 131 16.00 -15.21 -15.38
C ILE A 131 15.59 -16.67 -15.23
N SER A 132 16.57 -17.57 -15.19
CA SER A 132 16.37 -19.01 -15.10
C SER A 132 16.03 -19.52 -13.69
N GLY A 133 15.97 -18.67 -12.70
CA GLY A 133 15.80 -19.03 -11.29
C GLY A 133 14.42 -18.71 -10.73
N ALA A 134 14.15 -19.15 -9.49
CA ALA A 134 12.88 -18.93 -8.76
C ALA A 134 12.80 -17.52 -8.15
N VAL A 135 12.96 -16.48 -8.97
CA VAL A 135 12.76 -15.08 -8.54
C VAL A 135 11.28 -14.83 -8.35
N GLN A 136 10.91 -14.35 -7.18
CA GLN A 136 9.53 -13.95 -6.92
C GLN A 136 9.47 -12.46 -6.60
N LYS A 137 8.76 -11.72 -7.44
CA LYS A 137 8.46 -10.30 -7.25
C LYS A 137 7.07 -10.16 -6.65
N VAL A 138 6.93 -9.27 -5.69
CA VAL A 138 5.66 -8.89 -5.09
C VAL A 138 5.51 -7.38 -5.28
N GLY A 139 4.63 -7.01 -6.18
CA GLY A 139 4.30 -5.61 -6.46
C GLY A 139 3.41 -4.99 -5.38
N ARG A 140 3.28 -3.67 -5.41
CA ARG A 140 2.50 -2.93 -4.41
C ARG A 140 1.05 -3.42 -4.30
N GLU A 141 0.42 -3.76 -5.42
CA GLU A 141 -0.98 -4.21 -5.47
C GLU A 141 -1.17 -5.61 -4.88
N GLU A 142 -0.11 -6.43 -4.90
CA GLU A 142 -0.12 -7.77 -4.34
C GLU A 142 0.19 -7.80 -2.84
N MET A 143 0.71 -6.70 -2.27
CA MET A 143 1.01 -6.60 -0.86
C MET A 143 -0.25 -6.73 -0.01
N ASN A 144 -0.08 -7.16 1.22
CA ASN A 144 -1.21 -7.29 2.15
C ASN A 144 -1.86 -5.93 2.38
N ALA A 145 -3.18 -5.88 2.18
CA ALA A 145 -3.98 -4.70 2.45
C ALA A 145 -4.20 -4.51 3.97
N GLY A 146 -4.61 -3.30 4.35
CA GLY A 146 -4.92 -2.93 5.73
C GLY A 146 -3.83 -2.12 6.41
N VAL A 147 -3.86 -2.11 7.75
CA VAL A 147 -2.91 -1.32 8.55
C VAL A 147 -1.59 -2.09 8.70
N VAL A 148 -0.69 -1.88 7.75
CA VAL A 148 0.62 -2.51 7.73
C VAL A 148 1.67 -1.53 8.25
N VAL A 149 2.29 -1.83 9.38
CA VAL A 149 3.31 -0.98 10.04
C VAL A 149 4.74 -1.41 9.72
N ASN A 150 4.93 -2.63 9.23
CA ASN A 150 6.24 -3.19 8.96
C ASN A 150 6.32 -3.72 7.53
N PRO A 151 7.39 -3.40 6.77
CA PRO A 151 7.57 -3.86 5.40
C PRO A 151 7.45 -5.38 5.21
N LEU A 152 8.02 -6.17 6.12
CA LEU A 152 7.94 -7.63 6.02
C LEU A 152 6.51 -8.16 6.19
N SER A 153 5.68 -7.46 6.99
CA SER A 153 4.27 -7.83 7.15
C SER A 153 3.48 -7.62 5.86
N ALA A 154 3.91 -6.69 4.99
CA ALA A 154 3.29 -6.46 3.69
C ALA A 154 3.38 -7.68 2.76
N ILE A 155 4.46 -8.45 2.86
CA ILE A 155 4.72 -9.63 2.00
C ILE A 155 4.48 -10.97 2.70
N LYS A 156 4.00 -10.95 3.95
CA LYS A 156 3.72 -12.18 4.71
C LYS A 156 2.70 -13.07 3.98
N GLY A 157 3.11 -14.31 3.69
CA GLY A 157 2.27 -15.28 2.98
C GLY A 157 2.18 -15.09 1.45
N LYS A 158 2.87 -14.08 0.89
CA LYS A 158 2.88 -13.81 -0.56
C LYS A 158 4.03 -14.51 -1.31
N VAL A 159 5.09 -14.87 -0.61
CA VAL A 159 6.30 -15.45 -1.19
C VAL A 159 6.46 -16.90 -0.72
N ALA A 160 6.40 -17.85 -1.66
CA ALA A 160 6.62 -19.25 -1.36
C ALA A 160 8.05 -19.51 -0.84
N GLY A 161 8.19 -20.29 0.24
CA GLY A 161 9.48 -20.60 0.86
C GLY A 161 10.03 -19.47 1.75
N VAL A 162 9.24 -18.42 2.01
CA VAL A 162 9.57 -17.35 2.95
C VAL A 162 8.65 -17.42 4.16
N ASN A 163 9.23 -17.59 5.34
CA ASN A 163 8.51 -17.60 6.59
C ASN A 163 8.77 -16.29 7.34
N ILE A 164 7.69 -15.56 7.62
CA ILE A 164 7.73 -14.29 8.37
C ILE A 164 6.90 -14.46 9.62
N GLN A 165 7.56 -14.35 10.78
CA GLN A 165 6.94 -14.51 12.09
C GLN A 165 7.08 -13.20 12.88
N LYS A 166 5.98 -12.75 13.47
CA LYS A 166 5.97 -11.66 14.45
C LYS A 166 5.51 -12.23 15.78
N THR A 167 6.28 -11.99 16.82
CA THR A 167 5.98 -12.46 18.16
C THR A 167 4.89 -11.60 18.80
N GLY A 168 3.74 -12.22 19.07
CA GLY A 168 2.64 -11.65 19.87
C GLY A 168 2.10 -10.31 19.37
N GLY A 169 1.42 -9.61 20.27
CA GLY A 169 0.86 -8.27 20.05
C GLY A 169 1.82 -7.13 20.45
N ASP A 170 3.13 -7.38 20.45
CA ASP A 170 4.13 -6.36 20.74
C ASP A 170 4.38 -5.49 19.51
N PRO A 171 4.01 -4.18 19.54
CA PRO A 171 4.26 -3.26 18.44
C PRO A 171 5.73 -3.00 18.21
N THR A 172 6.59 -3.19 19.24
CA THR A 172 8.02 -2.89 19.16
C THR A 172 8.83 -4.06 18.60
N ALA A 173 8.27 -5.29 18.60
CA ALA A 173 8.94 -6.48 18.14
C ALA A 173 9.12 -6.45 16.60
N ALA A 174 10.37 -6.60 16.16
CA ALA A 174 10.70 -6.78 14.76
C ALA A 174 10.28 -8.20 14.31
N PRO A 175 9.65 -8.34 13.12
CA PRO A 175 9.38 -9.66 12.56
C PRO A 175 10.69 -10.39 12.26
N ALA A 176 10.73 -11.68 12.57
CA ALA A 176 11.78 -12.58 12.10
C ALA A 176 11.42 -13.11 10.71
N ILE A 177 12.39 -13.18 9.82
CA ILE A 177 12.21 -13.72 8.48
C ILE A 177 13.22 -14.85 8.24
N ARG A 178 12.77 -15.89 7.53
CA ARG A 178 13.61 -17.00 7.07
C ARG A 178 13.27 -17.32 5.63
N VAL A 179 14.29 -17.43 4.80
CA VAL A 179 14.17 -17.83 3.40
C VAL A 179 14.68 -19.27 3.29
N ARG A 180 13.82 -20.19 2.85
CA ARG A 180 14.12 -21.65 2.74
C ARG A 180 14.58 -22.34 4.04
N GLY A 181 14.26 -21.75 5.20
CA GLY A 181 14.57 -22.36 6.51
C GLY A 181 15.87 -21.89 7.12
N THR A 182 16.48 -22.73 7.95
CA THR A 182 17.75 -22.45 8.65
C THR A 182 18.92 -22.91 7.80
N THR A 183 19.81 -22.00 7.44
CA THR A 183 20.97 -22.27 6.59
C THR A 183 22.26 -22.44 7.41
N SER A 184 22.28 -21.91 8.63
CA SER A 184 23.44 -22.00 9.54
C SER A 184 23.01 -22.37 10.95
N LEU A 185 23.79 -23.24 11.60
CA LEU A 185 23.58 -23.64 12.99
C LEU A 185 24.19 -22.64 13.97
N THR A 186 25.26 -21.95 13.59
CA THR A 186 26.03 -21.06 14.46
C THR A 186 26.10 -19.62 13.95
N GLY A 187 25.87 -19.40 12.65
CA GLY A 187 25.84 -18.09 12.02
C GLY A 187 24.43 -17.49 11.97
N GLY A 188 24.33 -16.25 11.51
CA GLY A 188 23.07 -15.58 11.24
C GLY A 188 22.28 -16.29 10.11
N ASN A 189 20.96 -16.33 10.25
CA ASN A 189 20.06 -16.88 9.25
C ASN A 189 19.18 -15.80 8.61
N ASP A 190 19.50 -14.55 8.85
CA ASP A 190 18.76 -13.42 8.27
C ASP A 190 19.19 -13.23 6.82
N PRO A 191 18.23 -12.99 5.92
CA PRO A 191 18.54 -12.71 4.51
C PRO A 191 19.27 -11.38 4.37
N LEU A 192 20.10 -11.28 3.34
CA LEU A 192 20.67 -10.01 2.92
C LEU A 192 19.56 -9.10 2.40
N VAL A 193 19.56 -7.85 2.81
CA VAL A 193 18.62 -6.84 2.32
C VAL A 193 19.36 -5.86 1.41
N ILE A 194 18.76 -5.54 0.26
CA ILE A 194 19.25 -4.54 -0.66
C ILE A 194 18.12 -3.56 -0.94
N ILE A 195 18.33 -2.28 -0.66
CA ILE A 195 17.32 -1.24 -0.82
C ILE A 195 17.83 -0.23 -1.85
N ASP A 196 17.14 -0.13 -2.98
CA ASP A 196 17.52 0.71 -4.12
C ASP A 196 19.01 0.54 -4.54
N GLY A 197 19.52 -0.70 -4.47
CA GLY A 197 20.90 -1.03 -4.80
C GLY A 197 21.89 -0.89 -3.65
N VAL A 198 21.49 -0.40 -2.49
CA VAL A 198 22.34 -0.25 -1.29
C VAL A 198 22.20 -1.48 -0.39
N PHE A 199 23.34 -2.06 -0.02
CA PHE A 199 23.38 -3.18 0.93
C PHE A 199 23.01 -2.74 2.33
N GLY A 200 22.09 -3.45 2.94
CA GLY A 200 21.58 -3.18 4.28
C GLY A 200 21.26 -4.46 5.05
N ASP A 201 20.52 -4.28 6.12
CA ASP A 201 20.03 -5.34 7.00
C ASP A 201 18.52 -5.19 7.25
N LEU A 202 17.98 -6.08 8.07
CA LEU A 202 16.57 -6.04 8.47
C LEU A 202 16.19 -4.78 9.26
N ASN A 203 17.15 -4.18 10.00
CA ASN A 203 16.88 -2.94 10.74
C ASN A 203 16.69 -1.77 9.78
N MET A 204 17.53 -1.71 8.74
CA MET A 204 17.39 -0.72 7.68
C MET A 204 16.05 -0.87 6.93
N LEU A 205 15.64 -2.10 6.63
CA LEU A 205 14.33 -2.36 6.03
C LEU A 205 13.18 -1.93 6.96
N ASN A 206 13.26 -2.26 8.24
CA ASN A 206 12.24 -1.90 9.23
C ASN A 206 12.15 -0.39 9.51
N ALA A 207 13.12 0.39 9.05
CA ALA A 207 13.12 1.85 9.15
C ALA A 207 12.32 2.51 8.02
N ILE A 208 12.09 1.80 6.92
CA ILE A 208 11.36 2.32 5.75
C ILE A 208 9.85 2.14 5.96
N SER A 209 9.08 3.15 5.56
CA SER A 209 7.62 3.02 5.53
C SER A 209 7.18 2.00 4.47
N PRO A 210 6.30 1.03 4.80
CA PRO A 210 5.75 0.11 3.81
C PRO A 210 5.12 0.81 2.60
N ALA A 211 4.54 1.98 2.83
CA ALA A 211 3.91 2.78 1.78
C ALA A 211 4.92 3.47 0.83
N ASP A 212 6.23 3.48 1.14
CA ASP A 212 7.29 3.95 0.23
C ASP A 212 7.84 2.84 -0.65
N ILE A 213 7.41 1.60 -0.46
CA ILE A 213 7.91 0.45 -1.21
C ILE A 213 7.06 0.24 -2.45
N GLU A 214 7.71 0.10 -3.59
CA GLU A 214 7.09 -0.22 -4.87
C GLU A 214 6.99 -1.73 -5.08
N ASN A 215 8.09 -2.45 -4.82
CA ASN A 215 8.10 -3.91 -4.91
C ASN A 215 9.16 -4.54 -4.02
N PHE A 216 8.95 -5.83 -3.75
CA PHE A 216 9.92 -6.74 -3.18
C PHE A 216 10.29 -7.79 -4.22
N THR A 217 11.58 -8.06 -4.38
CA THR A 217 12.09 -9.18 -5.15
C THR A 217 12.85 -10.09 -4.22
N VAL A 218 12.45 -11.36 -4.15
CA VAL A 218 13.10 -12.33 -3.26
C VAL A 218 13.86 -13.35 -4.10
N LEU A 219 15.19 -13.37 -3.92
CA LEU A 219 16.11 -14.30 -4.54
C LEU A 219 16.36 -15.44 -3.56
N LYS A 220 15.97 -16.65 -3.98
CA LYS A 220 16.00 -17.83 -3.12
C LYS A 220 17.06 -18.84 -3.55
N ASP A 221 17.30 -18.95 -4.86
CA ASP A 221 18.19 -19.95 -5.41
C ASP A 221 19.65 -19.51 -5.38
N ALA A 222 20.55 -20.48 -5.22
CA ALA A 222 21.99 -20.23 -5.18
C ALA A 222 22.52 -19.61 -6.48
N SER A 223 21.92 -19.92 -7.63
CA SER A 223 22.27 -19.31 -8.92
C SER A 223 22.08 -17.81 -8.96
N GLU A 224 21.08 -17.30 -8.24
CA GLU A 224 20.73 -15.89 -8.18
C GLU A 224 21.47 -15.17 -7.04
N THR A 225 21.67 -15.87 -5.92
CA THR A 225 22.31 -15.28 -4.75
C THR A 225 23.83 -15.35 -4.81
N ALA A 226 24.42 -16.17 -5.72
CA ALA A 226 25.88 -16.34 -5.87
C ALA A 226 26.63 -15.03 -6.11
N GLN A 227 26.05 -14.10 -6.83
CA GLN A 227 26.62 -12.77 -7.09
C GLN A 227 26.85 -11.94 -5.80
N TYR A 228 26.16 -12.28 -4.72
CA TYR A 228 26.28 -11.61 -3.40
C TYR A 228 27.25 -12.34 -2.46
N GLY A 229 27.87 -13.41 -2.94
CA GLY A 229 28.83 -14.22 -2.18
C GLY A 229 28.18 -14.84 -0.93
N SER A 230 28.97 -14.99 0.12
CA SER A 230 28.54 -15.58 1.39
C SER A 230 27.39 -14.83 2.08
N ARG A 231 27.23 -13.55 1.82
CA ARG A 231 26.12 -12.74 2.36
C ARG A 231 24.76 -13.17 1.82
N GLY A 232 24.73 -13.72 0.60
CA GLY A 232 23.51 -14.22 -0.05
C GLY A 232 23.09 -15.63 0.37
N ALA A 233 23.87 -16.32 1.22
CA ALA A 233 23.63 -17.72 1.58
C ALA A 233 22.26 -17.97 2.23
N SER A 234 21.74 -17.05 3.02
CA SER A 234 20.43 -17.11 3.66
C SER A 234 19.29 -16.48 2.81
N GLY A 235 19.54 -16.26 1.50
CA GLY A 235 18.64 -15.57 0.60
C GLY A 235 18.88 -14.07 0.53
N VAL A 236 18.31 -13.42 -0.47
CA VAL A 236 18.43 -11.98 -0.69
C VAL A 236 17.04 -11.36 -0.90
N ILE A 237 16.77 -10.28 -0.23
CA ILE A 237 15.56 -9.47 -0.38
C ILE A 237 15.96 -8.14 -1.02
N VAL A 238 15.57 -7.95 -2.26
CA VAL A 238 15.76 -6.69 -2.98
C VAL A 238 14.47 -5.87 -2.85
N VAL A 239 14.60 -4.66 -2.36
CA VAL A 239 13.50 -3.72 -2.15
C VAL A 239 13.69 -2.54 -3.08
N THR A 240 12.69 -2.28 -3.90
CA THR A 240 12.63 -1.08 -4.72
C THR A 240 11.64 -0.11 -4.10
N THR A 241 12.05 1.12 -3.92
CA THR A 241 11.17 2.15 -3.38
C THR A 241 10.55 2.99 -4.50
N ILE A 242 9.40 3.60 -4.18
CA ILE A 242 8.71 4.48 -5.12
C ILE A 242 9.55 5.71 -5.37
N LYS A 243 9.86 5.95 -6.63
CA LYS A 243 10.57 7.15 -7.13
C LYS A 243 9.60 8.13 -7.80
N GLY A 244 10.05 9.33 -8.07
CA GLY A 244 9.32 10.29 -8.91
C GLY A 244 9.16 9.74 -10.34
N LYS A 245 8.01 9.99 -10.98
CA LYS A 245 7.74 9.57 -12.37
C LYS A 245 7.72 10.78 -13.29
N ASN A 246 8.20 10.57 -14.53
CA ASN A 246 8.18 11.60 -15.56
C ASN A 246 6.75 12.06 -15.87
N GLY A 247 6.57 13.36 -16.09
CA GLY A 247 5.28 13.95 -16.45
C GLY A 247 4.22 13.94 -15.34
N VAL A 248 4.52 13.42 -14.14
CA VAL A 248 3.56 13.30 -13.05
C VAL A 248 3.90 14.24 -11.92
N LYS A 249 3.04 15.25 -11.70
CA LYS A 249 3.06 16.07 -10.49
C LYS A 249 1.96 15.59 -9.56
N SER A 250 2.32 15.06 -8.41
CA SER A 250 1.34 14.54 -7.45
C SER A 250 1.66 14.93 -6.02
N LEU A 251 0.60 15.21 -5.29
CA LEU A 251 0.60 15.31 -3.83
C LEU A 251 -0.36 14.24 -3.32
N SER A 252 0.11 13.29 -2.54
CA SER A 252 -0.73 12.22 -2.01
C SER A 252 -0.65 12.15 -0.50
N TYR A 253 -1.78 11.86 0.10
CA TYR A 253 -1.92 11.56 1.52
C TYR A 253 -2.45 10.13 1.66
N ASP A 254 -1.70 9.29 2.38
CA ASP A 254 -2.10 7.94 2.73
C ASP A 254 -2.36 7.90 4.24
N GLY A 255 -3.59 7.55 4.63
CA GLY A 255 -4.00 7.45 6.02
C GLY A 255 -4.66 6.10 6.30
N SER A 256 -4.32 5.48 7.44
CA SER A 256 -4.99 4.27 7.91
C SER A 256 -5.13 4.27 9.42
N PHE A 257 -6.23 3.69 9.89
CA PHE A 257 -6.53 3.51 11.30
C PHE A 257 -7.01 2.09 11.55
N GLY A 258 -6.49 1.45 12.57
CA GLY A 258 -6.89 0.11 12.98
C GLY A 258 -7.05 0.00 14.48
N ILE A 259 -7.99 -0.84 14.91
CA ILE A 259 -8.21 -1.21 16.31
C ILE A 259 -7.74 -2.65 16.49
N GLU A 260 -6.97 -2.89 17.53
CA GLU A 260 -6.41 -4.19 17.84
C GLU A 260 -7.02 -4.70 19.16
N THR A 261 -7.57 -5.91 19.11
CA THR A 261 -8.13 -6.58 20.30
C THR A 261 -7.58 -7.99 20.41
N VAL A 262 -7.56 -8.53 21.63
CA VAL A 262 -7.19 -9.92 21.84
C VAL A 262 -8.31 -10.81 21.34
N TYR A 263 -8.02 -11.65 20.35
CA TYR A 263 -8.99 -12.57 19.76
C TYR A 263 -9.28 -13.77 20.69
N LYS A 264 -8.23 -14.37 21.25
CA LYS A 264 -8.35 -15.53 22.14
C LYS A 264 -7.23 -15.50 23.17
N ASN A 265 -7.58 -15.76 24.43
CA ASN A 265 -6.63 -16.01 25.50
C ASN A 265 -6.36 -17.50 25.65
N LEU A 266 -5.24 -17.84 26.25
CA LEU A 266 -4.99 -19.18 26.72
C LEU A 266 -6.02 -19.47 27.84
N GLU A 267 -6.69 -20.63 27.76
CA GLU A 267 -7.60 -21.07 28.79
C GLU A 267 -6.80 -21.59 29.98
N MET A 268 -6.91 -20.89 31.10
CA MET A 268 -6.27 -21.22 32.35
C MET A 268 -7.33 -21.53 33.39
N LEU A 269 -6.96 -22.27 34.41
CA LEU A 269 -7.85 -22.47 35.55
C LEU A 269 -8.13 -21.13 36.24
N ASP A 270 -9.37 -20.84 36.53
CA ASP A 270 -9.70 -19.75 37.43
C ASP A 270 -9.34 -20.10 38.88
N ALA A 271 -9.36 -19.11 39.80
CA ALA A 271 -8.95 -19.35 41.17
C ALA A 271 -9.84 -20.41 41.89
N ASN A 272 -11.11 -20.55 41.53
CA ASN A 272 -12.00 -21.54 42.13
C ASN A 272 -11.69 -22.94 41.59
N GLN A 273 -11.45 -23.04 40.28
CA GLN A 273 -11.06 -24.29 39.65
C GLN A 273 -9.69 -24.76 40.17
N TYR A 274 -8.75 -23.81 40.34
CA TYR A 274 -7.41 -24.12 40.90
C TYR A 274 -7.52 -24.62 42.35
N ARG A 275 -8.31 -23.98 43.21
CA ARG A 275 -8.58 -24.42 44.59
C ARG A 275 -9.19 -25.82 44.63
N ALA A 276 -10.21 -26.07 43.81
CA ALA A 276 -10.83 -27.37 43.73
C ALA A 276 -9.84 -28.46 43.24
N ALA A 277 -9.01 -28.15 42.24
CA ALA A 277 -8.01 -29.09 41.74
C ALA A 277 -6.94 -29.39 42.83
N ALA A 278 -6.44 -28.37 43.52
CA ALA A 278 -5.48 -28.53 44.63
C ALA A 278 -6.05 -29.37 45.75
N GLN A 279 -7.29 -29.14 46.15
CA GLN A 279 -7.99 -29.92 47.18
C GLN A 279 -8.15 -31.39 46.74
N ASN A 280 -8.54 -31.65 45.49
CA ASN A 280 -8.68 -33.00 44.96
C ASN A 280 -7.34 -33.76 44.89
N LEU A 281 -6.25 -33.04 44.69
CA LEU A 281 -4.90 -33.62 44.63
C LEU A 281 -4.20 -33.67 46.01
N GLY A 282 -4.82 -33.15 47.08
CA GLY A 282 -4.19 -33.07 48.40
C GLY A 282 -3.01 -32.12 48.50
N ILE A 283 -2.96 -31.13 47.59
CA ILE A 283 -1.87 -30.13 47.56
C ILE A 283 -2.25 -28.97 48.49
N ASP A 284 -1.38 -28.68 49.44
CA ASP A 284 -1.54 -27.51 50.29
C ASP A 284 -1.12 -26.23 49.54
N ILE A 285 -2.03 -25.26 49.45
CA ILE A 285 -1.81 -23.98 48.74
C ILE A 285 -1.94 -22.81 49.71
N LEU A 286 -1.09 -21.80 49.56
CA LEU A 286 -1.24 -20.55 50.30
C LEU A 286 -2.35 -19.72 49.66
N ASP A 287 -3.60 -20.00 50.01
CA ASP A 287 -4.76 -19.28 49.51
C ASP A 287 -5.03 -18.01 50.32
N LYS A 288 -4.97 -16.84 49.64
CA LYS A 288 -5.29 -15.53 50.20
C LYS A 288 -6.72 -15.05 49.83
N GLY A 289 -7.52 -15.88 49.17
CA GLY A 289 -8.89 -15.59 48.81
C GLY A 289 -9.07 -14.70 47.57
N TYR A 290 -8.02 -14.34 46.85
CA TYR A 290 -8.13 -13.51 45.67
C TYR A 290 -8.55 -14.31 44.41
N ASN A 291 -9.25 -13.63 43.51
CA ASN A 291 -9.66 -14.19 42.21
C ASN A 291 -9.44 -13.13 41.11
N THR A 292 -8.17 -12.80 40.87
CA THR A 292 -7.79 -11.80 39.87
C THR A 292 -7.33 -12.49 38.60
N ASN A 293 -7.95 -12.14 37.46
CA ASN A 293 -7.46 -12.58 36.16
C ASN A 293 -6.37 -11.63 35.66
N PHE A 294 -5.13 -11.94 35.95
CA PHE A 294 -3.97 -11.10 35.62
C PHE A 294 -3.77 -10.95 34.11
N ILE A 295 -4.11 -11.98 33.29
CA ILE A 295 -4.04 -11.88 31.83
C ILE A 295 -4.97 -10.75 31.35
N LYS A 296 -6.21 -10.74 31.84
CA LYS A 296 -7.19 -9.71 31.47
C LYS A 296 -6.80 -8.31 31.99
N GLU A 297 -6.22 -8.25 33.20
CA GLU A 297 -5.75 -6.99 33.77
C GLU A 297 -4.59 -6.36 32.98
N MET A 298 -3.75 -7.17 32.36
CA MET A 298 -2.63 -6.68 31.55
C MET A 298 -3.07 -6.23 30.16
N GLN A 299 -4.24 -6.66 29.70
CA GLN A 299 -4.70 -6.39 28.34
C GLN A 299 -5.38 -5.03 28.24
N GLN A 300 -5.36 -4.49 27.03
CA GLN A 300 -6.10 -3.30 26.63
C GLN A 300 -6.45 -3.39 25.15
N THR A 301 -7.39 -2.58 24.73
CA THR A 301 -7.60 -2.32 23.30
C THR A 301 -6.46 -1.49 22.78
N GLY A 302 -5.77 -2.01 21.78
CA GLY A 302 -4.74 -1.33 21.05
C GLY A 302 -5.31 -0.55 19.87
N TYR A 303 -4.49 0.33 19.29
CA TYR A 303 -4.79 1.00 18.03
C TYR A 303 -3.51 1.21 17.24
N THR A 304 -3.66 1.34 15.95
CA THR A 304 -2.60 1.74 15.03
C THR A 304 -3.11 2.84 14.13
N GLN A 305 -2.36 3.94 14.06
CA GLN A 305 -2.59 5.04 13.13
C GLN A 305 -1.36 5.18 12.24
N ASN A 306 -1.59 5.35 10.96
CA ASN A 306 -0.54 5.62 9.99
C ASN A 306 -0.96 6.81 9.14
N HIS A 307 -0.12 7.83 9.10
CA HIS A 307 -0.33 9.05 8.31
C HIS A 307 0.91 9.33 7.50
N ARG A 308 0.75 9.55 6.22
CA ARG A 308 1.85 9.81 5.31
C ARG A 308 1.46 10.84 4.27
N LEU A 309 2.31 11.81 4.08
CA LEU A 309 2.23 12.80 3.02
C LEU A 309 3.40 12.60 2.06
N SER A 310 3.14 12.55 0.77
CA SER A 310 4.20 12.46 -0.23
C SER A 310 3.93 13.41 -1.38
N PHE A 311 5.01 14.00 -1.87
CA PHE A 311 5.03 14.87 -3.02
C PHE A 311 5.98 14.30 -4.06
N SER A 312 5.58 14.26 -5.31
CA SER A 312 6.46 13.89 -6.41
C SER A 312 6.23 14.80 -7.61
N ASN A 313 7.29 15.03 -8.35
CA ASN A 313 7.26 15.71 -9.63
C ASN A 313 8.40 15.19 -10.49
N GLY A 314 8.27 15.27 -11.81
CA GLY A 314 9.32 14.88 -12.73
C GLY A 314 9.03 15.31 -14.15
N ASN A 315 10.11 15.38 -14.93
CA ASN A 315 10.12 15.52 -16.37
C ASN A 315 11.12 14.51 -16.97
N ASP A 316 11.39 14.58 -18.24
CA ASP A 316 12.27 13.63 -18.93
C ASP A 316 13.73 13.66 -18.43
N ASP A 317 14.17 14.81 -17.89
CA ASP A 317 15.55 15.01 -17.44
C ASP A 317 15.70 14.87 -15.92
N SER A 318 14.63 15.10 -15.16
CA SER A 318 14.69 15.09 -13.69
C SER A 318 13.43 14.58 -13.07
N ASN A 319 13.56 13.82 -12.01
CA ASN A 319 12.44 13.50 -11.14
C ASN A 319 12.85 13.55 -9.67
N TYR A 320 11.90 13.89 -8.83
CA TYR A 320 12.09 13.91 -7.39
C TYR A 320 10.82 13.52 -6.66
N ARG A 321 11.03 12.91 -5.51
CA ARG A 321 9.98 12.53 -4.57
C ARG A 321 10.43 12.82 -3.15
N ALA A 322 9.55 13.40 -2.37
CA ALA A 322 9.72 13.57 -0.93
C ALA A 322 8.52 12.98 -0.20
N SER A 323 8.76 12.30 0.91
CA SER A 323 7.69 11.79 1.77
C SER A 323 8.04 11.96 3.24
N ILE A 324 7.02 12.24 4.04
CA ILE A 324 7.07 12.25 5.50
C ILE A 324 5.94 11.39 6.03
N GLY A 325 6.18 10.67 7.11
CA GLY A 325 5.18 9.80 7.69
C GLY A 325 5.31 9.67 9.20
N VAL A 326 4.20 9.34 9.84
CA VAL A 326 4.14 8.99 11.24
C VAL A 326 3.29 7.74 11.43
N ILE A 327 3.79 6.79 12.19
CA ILE A 327 3.06 5.62 12.66
C ILE A 327 2.98 5.73 14.18
N ASP A 328 1.77 5.71 14.74
CA ASP A 328 1.53 5.66 16.17
C ASP A 328 0.76 4.39 16.50
N GLN A 329 1.36 3.51 17.29
CA GLN A 329 0.81 2.22 17.64
C GLN A 329 0.79 2.02 19.14
N LYS A 330 -0.37 1.65 19.67
CA LYS A 330 -0.58 1.19 21.03
C LYS A 330 -0.89 -0.30 21.00
N GLY A 331 -0.08 -1.10 21.66
CA GLY A 331 -0.24 -2.55 21.70
C GLY A 331 -1.39 -3.01 22.59
N ILE A 332 -1.74 -4.28 22.47
CA ILE A 332 -2.79 -4.95 23.26
C ILE A 332 -2.40 -5.21 24.72
N ILE A 333 -1.12 -5.08 25.06
CA ILE A 333 -0.64 -5.12 26.43
C ILE A 333 -0.41 -3.71 26.93
N LYS A 334 -0.83 -3.41 28.17
CA LYS A 334 -0.64 -2.11 28.82
C LYS A 334 0.84 -1.70 28.81
N ASN A 335 1.10 -0.40 28.68
CA ASN A 335 2.43 0.20 28.65
C ASN A 335 3.31 -0.21 27.44
N ASN A 336 2.71 -0.70 26.36
CA ASN A 336 3.42 -1.05 25.15
C ASN A 336 2.98 -0.14 24.00
N THR A 337 3.86 0.79 23.59
CA THR A 337 3.57 1.75 22.52
C THR A 337 4.80 1.93 21.63
N MET A 338 4.55 2.22 20.36
CA MET A 338 5.57 2.56 19.39
C MET A 338 5.12 3.78 18.60
N ARG A 339 6.02 4.74 18.43
CA ARG A 339 5.84 5.86 17.52
C ARG A 339 7.03 5.93 16.58
N ASN A 340 6.79 5.96 15.27
CA ASN A 340 7.84 5.99 14.27
C ASN A 340 7.59 7.16 13.30
N TYR A 341 8.55 8.08 13.24
CA TYR A 341 8.59 9.18 12.29
C TYR A 341 9.54 8.80 11.15
N THR A 342 9.11 8.99 9.92
CA THR A 342 9.91 8.66 8.74
C THR A 342 9.98 9.86 7.80
N ALA A 343 11.13 10.04 7.18
CA ALA A 343 11.31 11.01 6.11
C ALA A 343 12.17 10.39 5.01
N LYS A 344 11.78 10.60 3.75
CA LYS A 344 12.50 10.10 2.59
C LYS A 344 12.53 11.15 1.48
N ILE A 345 13.66 11.28 0.82
CA ILE A 345 13.84 12.13 -0.35
C ILE A 345 14.60 11.33 -1.39
N ASP A 346 14.08 11.29 -2.59
CA ASP A 346 14.72 10.74 -3.78
C ASP A 346 14.76 11.80 -4.86
N ALA A 347 15.88 11.92 -5.54
CA ALA A 347 16.04 12.81 -6.68
C ALA A 347 16.88 12.09 -7.76
N MET A 348 16.50 12.31 -9.00
CA MET A 348 17.25 11.84 -10.16
C MET A 348 17.38 12.99 -11.15
N GLN A 349 18.58 13.16 -11.70
CA GLN A 349 18.88 14.15 -12.70
C GLN A 349 19.71 13.54 -13.81
N ASN A 350 19.23 13.62 -15.05
CA ASN A 350 19.99 13.32 -16.26
C ASN A 350 20.66 14.60 -16.75
N MET A 351 21.93 14.50 -17.11
CA MET A 351 22.75 15.61 -17.59
C MET A 351 23.46 15.24 -18.88
N PHE A 352 23.88 16.23 -19.64
CA PHE A 352 24.69 16.09 -20.88
C PHE A 352 24.02 15.15 -21.91
N HIS A 353 22.70 15.35 -22.20
CA HIS A 353 21.92 14.52 -23.12
C HIS A 353 21.98 13.03 -22.73
N ASN A 354 21.62 12.73 -21.47
CA ASN A 354 21.58 11.40 -20.87
C ASN A 354 22.92 10.67 -20.75
N LYS A 355 24.06 11.38 -20.92
CA LYS A 355 25.39 10.78 -20.73
C LYS A 355 25.80 10.64 -19.27
N LEU A 356 25.19 11.41 -18.39
CA LEU A 356 25.38 11.35 -16.92
C LEU A 356 24.06 11.31 -16.22
N LYS A 357 23.82 10.26 -15.46
CA LYS A 357 22.68 10.12 -14.55
C LYS A 357 23.15 10.25 -13.11
N LEU A 358 22.63 11.23 -12.39
CA LEU A 358 22.86 11.40 -10.97
C LEU A 358 21.61 10.93 -10.21
N GLU A 359 21.80 10.02 -9.27
CA GLU A 359 20.74 9.58 -8.36
C GLU A 359 21.14 9.92 -6.93
N PHE A 360 20.24 10.55 -6.21
CA PHE A 360 20.39 10.87 -4.80
C PHE A 360 19.20 10.30 -4.04
N GLY A 361 19.47 9.54 -3.00
CA GLY A 361 18.45 9.01 -2.09
C GLY A 361 18.87 9.21 -0.64
N MET A 362 17.96 9.71 0.17
CA MET A 362 18.15 9.85 1.61
C MET A 362 16.89 9.43 2.32
N PHE A 363 17.02 8.62 3.37
CA PHE A 363 15.92 8.35 4.28
C PHE A 363 16.39 8.42 5.72
N GLY A 364 15.45 8.77 6.60
CA GLY A 364 15.68 8.79 8.03
C GLY A 364 14.44 8.32 8.77
N SER A 365 14.65 7.70 9.92
CA SER A 365 13.60 7.25 10.81
C SER A 365 13.98 7.53 12.26
N LEU A 366 13.01 8.04 13.02
CA LEU A 366 13.12 8.22 14.46
C LEU A 366 12.03 7.38 15.11
N LYS A 367 12.44 6.36 15.87
CA LYS A 367 11.54 5.42 16.52
C LYS A 367 11.58 5.58 18.04
N GLU A 368 10.44 5.91 18.61
CA GLU A 368 10.22 6.02 20.05
C GLU A 368 9.43 4.80 20.52
N ASN A 369 10.02 3.98 21.36
CA ASN A 369 9.40 2.80 21.92
C ASN A 369 9.20 2.94 23.42
N ARG A 370 8.01 2.61 23.87
CA ARG A 370 7.76 2.29 25.27
C ARG A 370 7.35 0.83 25.33
N TYR A 371 8.12 0.03 26.03
CA TYR A 371 7.90 -1.41 26.12
C TYR A 371 7.91 -1.87 27.57
N VAL A 372 7.23 -2.98 27.80
CA VAL A 372 7.24 -3.67 29.07
C VAL A 372 8.61 -4.33 29.21
N ASN A 373 9.26 -4.10 30.34
CA ASN A 373 10.51 -4.77 30.62
C ASN A 373 10.26 -6.28 30.68
N ASP A 374 10.98 -7.04 29.83
CA ASP A 374 10.82 -8.48 29.68
C ASP A 374 9.37 -8.89 29.40
N TYR A 375 8.90 -8.62 28.15
CA TYR A 375 7.56 -8.90 27.68
C TYR A 375 7.15 -10.38 27.90
N GLN A 376 8.04 -11.33 27.60
CA GLN A 376 7.75 -12.76 27.77
C GLN A 376 7.62 -13.16 29.23
N LYS A 377 8.49 -12.64 30.10
CA LYS A 377 8.42 -12.89 31.53
C LYS A 377 7.14 -12.32 32.13
N THR A 378 6.73 -11.13 31.68
CA THR A 378 5.49 -10.48 32.13
C THR A 378 4.27 -11.33 31.73
N LEU A 379 4.21 -11.86 30.50
CA LEU A 379 3.15 -12.77 30.07
C LEU A 379 3.17 -14.06 30.88
N ASN A 380 4.32 -14.71 31.02
CA ASN A 380 4.45 -15.95 31.77
C ASN A 380 4.04 -15.77 33.24
N SER A 381 4.42 -14.65 33.87
CA SER A 381 4.02 -14.35 35.25
C SER A 381 2.54 -14.08 35.42
N ALA A 382 1.83 -13.68 34.37
CA ALA A 382 0.38 -13.49 34.40
C ALA A 382 -0.40 -14.80 34.16
N THR A 383 0.29 -15.84 33.65
CA THR A 383 -0.29 -17.17 33.40
C THR A 383 -0.06 -18.14 34.55
N LEU A 384 0.84 -17.83 35.48
CA LEU A 384 1.08 -18.57 36.72
C LEU A 384 0.21 -18.07 37.85
#